data_6ac797de129d5871ab9387f0acc30f10
#
_entry.id   6ac797de129d5871ab9387f0acc30f10
#
_cell.length_a   1.000
_cell.length_b   1.000
_cell.length_c   1.000
_cell.angle_alpha   90.00
_cell.angle_beta   90.00
_cell.angle_gamma   90.00
#
_symmetry.space_group_name_H-M   'P 1'
#
loop_
_entity.id
_entity.type
_entity.pdbx_description
1 polymer ?
#
loop_
_entity_poly.entity_id
_entity_poly.type
_entity_poly.pdbx_seq_one_letter_code
_entity_poly.pdbx_strand_id
1 'polypeptide(L)'
;MKKRPDLYTNYKSESAIFSTSTQKVWFVLLILLSLIVPFYFSPYWMLLVTTSLLIAIASWGLNIVSGMAGQINLAHGVFVGIGTYTSAVIGGVATSSVIGFELDMIIWLPLSGIIAALVGIIISPVSARLKGLNLGLVTLAIVFIGSHFFSNLKFITGGAGLGRKAAKLKFLGIDLDSGLSIGSMILEKNDLSLIHISEPTRR
;
A
#
# COMPACT_ATOMS: atom_id res chain seq x y z
N MET A 1 -29.21 -23.09 -25.51
CA MET A 1 -28.22 -24.19 -25.30
C MET A 1 -27.17 -23.69 -24.33
N LYS A 2 -27.14 -24.16 -23.06
CA LYS A 2 -26.06 -23.88 -22.12
C LYS A 2 -24.79 -24.59 -22.60
N LYS A 3 -23.78 -23.85 -23.06
CA LYS A 3 -22.46 -24.41 -23.32
C LYS A 3 -21.96 -25.07 -22.04
N ARG A 4 -21.62 -26.35 -22.12
CA ARG A 4 -20.90 -27.03 -21.01
C ARG A 4 -19.59 -26.31 -20.78
N PRO A 5 -19.14 -26.13 -19.51
CA PRO A 5 -17.84 -25.55 -19.26
C PRO A 5 -16.78 -26.43 -19.95
N ASP A 6 -15.88 -25.78 -20.69
CA ASP A 6 -14.80 -26.47 -21.40
C ASP A 6 -13.92 -27.16 -20.35
N LEU A 7 -13.89 -28.49 -20.37
CA LEU A 7 -13.01 -29.29 -19.54
C LEU A 7 -11.57 -29.05 -20.02
N TYR A 8 -10.75 -28.46 -19.17
CA TYR A 8 -9.33 -28.29 -19.46
C TYR A 8 -8.65 -29.66 -19.48
N THR A 9 -8.19 -30.09 -20.64
CA THR A 9 -7.51 -31.37 -20.84
C THR A 9 -5.98 -31.26 -20.73
N ASN A 10 -5.46 -30.04 -20.61
CA ASN A 10 -4.03 -29.76 -20.57
C ASN A 10 -3.69 -28.77 -19.45
N TYR A 11 -2.69 -29.10 -18.61
CA TYR A 11 -2.20 -28.28 -17.50
C TYR A 11 -1.86 -26.83 -17.92
N LYS A 12 -1.31 -26.63 -19.12
CA LYS A 12 -0.99 -25.29 -19.65
C LYS A 12 -2.23 -24.43 -19.89
N SER A 13 -3.38 -25.04 -20.23
CA SER A 13 -4.62 -24.30 -20.42
C SER A 13 -5.34 -23.99 -19.10
N GLU A 14 -5.14 -24.83 -18.09
CA GLU A 14 -5.68 -24.64 -16.74
C GLU A 14 -4.89 -23.57 -15.96
N SER A 15 -3.56 -23.54 -16.12
CA SER A 15 -2.67 -22.57 -15.46
C SER A 15 -2.59 -21.23 -16.20
N ALA A 16 -3.23 -21.06 -17.35
CA ALA A 16 -3.22 -19.81 -18.09
C ALA A 16 -4.02 -18.74 -17.36
N ILE A 17 -3.36 -17.63 -16.96
CA ILE A 17 -4.00 -16.47 -16.31
C ILE A 17 -5.14 -15.90 -17.17
N PHE A 18 -4.99 -15.96 -18.50
CA PHE A 18 -5.99 -15.53 -19.47
C PHE A 18 -6.31 -16.67 -20.45
N SER A 19 -7.33 -17.44 -20.14
CA SER A 19 -7.77 -18.56 -20.97
C SER A 19 -8.56 -18.12 -22.21
N THR A 20 -9.22 -16.97 -22.15
CA THR A 20 -10.12 -16.50 -23.22
C THR A 20 -9.66 -15.16 -23.80
N SER A 21 -9.77 -15.00 -25.13
CA SER A 21 -9.47 -13.73 -25.81
C SER A 21 -10.28 -12.56 -25.24
N THR A 22 -11.51 -12.79 -24.83
CA THR A 22 -12.38 -11.80 -24.18
C THR A 22 -11.76 -11.27 -22.87
N GLN A 23 -11.14 -12.14 -22.06
CA GLN A 23 -10.46 -11.72 -20.81
C GLN A 23 -9.26 -10.82 -21.11
N LYS A 24 -8.49 -11.13 -22.15
CA LYS A 24 -7.35 -10.31 -22.58
C LYS A 24 -7.81 -8.91 -23.01
N VAL A 25 -8.90 -8.85 -23.81
CA VAL A 25 -9.47 -7.57 -24.26
C VAL A 25 -9.94 -6.73 -23.08
N TRP A 26 -10.67 -7.30 -22.13
CA TRP A 26 -11.11 -6.59 -20.92
C TRP A 26 -9.95 -6.13 -20.05
N PHE A 27 -8.89 -6.93 -19.93
CA PHE A 27 -7.69 -6.56 -19.19
C PHE A 27 -6.95 -5.38 -19.82
N VAL A 28 -6.76 -5.41 -21.16
CA VAL A 28 -6.15 -4.29 -21.89
C VAL A 28 -7.01 -3.03 -21.78
N LEU A 29 -8.33 -3.17 -21.89
CA LEU A 29 -9.26 -2.05 -21.75
C LEU A 29 -9.21 -1.44 -20.36
N LEU A 30 -9.11 -2.27 -19.31
CA LEU A 30 -8.92 -1.80 -17.92
C LEU A 30 -7.61 -1.03 -17.75
N ILE A 31 -6.51 -1.52 -18.33
CA ILE A 31 -5.22 -0.80 -18.28
C ILE A 31 -5.34 0.55 -18.99
N LEU A 32 -5.90 0.59 -20.19
CA LEU A 32 -6.11 1.84 -20.93
C LEU A 32 -7.00 2.81 -20.15
N LEU A 33 -8.08 2.33 -19.57
CA LEU A 33 -8.97 3.13 -18.74
C LEU A 33 -8.22 3.69 -17.52
N SER A 34 -7.40 2.88 -16.85
CA SER A 34 -6.62 3.33 -15.68
C SER A 34 -5.61 4.43 -16.01
N LEU A 35 -5.06 4.44 -17.23
CA LEU A 35 -4.15 5.50 -17.70
C LEU A 35 -4.89 6.80 -18.02
N ILE A 36 -6.17 6.72 -18.38
CA ILE A 36 -7.00 7.89 -18.70
C ILE A 36 -7.54 8.57 -17.45
N VAL A 37 -7.83 7.81 -16.40
CA VAL A 37 -8.41 8.29 -15.13
C VAL A 37 -7.69 9.53 -14.55
N PRO A 38 -6.34 9.59 -14.47
CA PRO A 38 -5.62 10.72 -13.90
C PRO A 38 -5.88 12.07 -14.62
N PHE A 39 -6.23 12.03 -15.90
CA PHE A 39 -6.42 13.24 -16.70
C PHE A 39 -7.81 13.87 -16.57
N TYR A 40 -8.81 13.07 -16.14
CA TYR A 40 -10.21 13.50 -16.07
C TYR A 40 -10.72 13.65 -14.64
N PHE A 41 -10.07 13.05 -13.67
CA PHE A 41 -10.54 13.06 -12.29
C PHE A 41 -9.93 14.21 -11.49
N SER A 42 -10.76 14.86 -10.67
CA SER A 42 -10.30 15.86 -9.71
C SER A 42 -9.40 15.20 -8.64
N PRO A 43 -8.52 15.95 -7.94
CA PRO A 43 -7.63 15.44 -6.90
C PRO A 43 -8.35 14.64 -5.82
N TYR A 44 -9.58 15.03 -5.47
CA TYR A 44 -10.41 14.31 -4.51
C TYR A 44 -10.75 12.89 -4.97
N TRP A 45 -11.22 12.72 -6.22
CA TRP A 45 -11.51 11.40 -6.78
C TRP A 45 -10.27 10.55 -6.96
N MET A 46 -9.14 11.16 -7.31
CA MET A 46 -7.86 10.48 -7.40
C MET A 46 -7.43 9.91 -6.05
N LEU A 47 -7.58 10.69 -4.96
CA LEU A 47 -7.30 10.22 -3.61
C LEU A 47 -8.16 9.01 -3.24
N LEU A 48 -9.47 9.06 -3.53
CA LEU A 48 -10.38 7.95 -3.25
C LEU A 48 -10.02 6.69 -4.03
N VAL A 49 -9.75 6.81 -5.32
CA VAL A 49 -9.36 5.66 -6.17
C VAL A 49 -8.04 5.06 -5.70
N THR A 50 -7.03 5.89 -5.44
CA THR A 50 -5.73 5.42 -4.96
C THR A 50 -5.84 4.72 -3.62
N THR A 51 -6.58 5.29 -2.67
CA THR A 51 -6.81 4.68 -1.36
C THR A 51 -7.55 3.36 -1.49
N SER A 52 -8.57 3.30 -2.35
CA SER A 52 -9.32 2.06 -2.61
C SER A 52 -8.43 0.96 -3.20
N LEU A 53 -7.53 1.30 -4.13
CA LEU A 53 -6.57 0.34 -4.70
C LEU A 53 -5.58 -0.17 -3.65
N LEU A 54 -5.07 0.71 -2.78
CA LEU A 54 -4.19 0.29 -1.69
C LEU A 54 -4.89 -0.66 -0.71
N ILE A 55 -6.14 -0.36 -0.35
CA ILE A 55 -6.96 -1.23 0.49
C ILE A 55 -7.23 -2.57 -0.22
N ALA A 56 -7.48 -2.57 -1.52
CA ALA A 56 -7.69 -3.79 -2.30
C ALA A 56 -6.44 -4.69 -2.28
N ILE A 57 -5.24 -4.12 -2.46
CA ILE A 57 -3.98 -4.87 -2.38
C ILE A 57 -3.78 -5.47 -0.98
N ALA A 58 -4.02 -4.68 0.08
CA ALA A 58 -3.95 -5.14 1.45
C ALA A 58 -4.97 -6.27 1.72
N SER A 59 -6.19 -6.15 1.20
CA SER A 59 -7.24 -7.17 1.32
C SER A 59 -6.87 -8.47 0.59
N TRP A 60 -6.20 -8.40 -0.55
CA TRP A 60 -5.67 -9.60 -1.23
C TRP A 60 -4.62 -10.31 -0.40
N GLY A 61 -3.70 -9.57 0.24
CA GLY A 61 -2.75 -10.14 1.19
C GLY A 61 -3.44 -10.84 2.34
N LEU A 62 -4.48 -10.23 2.92
CA LEU A 62 -5.27 -10.84 3.98
C LEU A 62 -6.02 -12.09 3.49
N ASN A 63 -6.54 -12.07 2.26
CA ASN A 63 -7.26 -13.21 1.68
C ASN A 63 -6.35 -14.44 1.48
N ILE A 64 -5.07 -14.26 1.19
CA ILE A 64 -4.12 -15.39 1.13
C ILE A 64 -4.04 -16.09 2.49
N VAL A 65 -3.94 -15.34 3.58
CA VAL A 65 -3.80 -15.90 4.92
C VAL A 65 -5.14 -16.41 5.46
N SER A 66 -6.20 -15.62 5.35
CA SER A 66 -7.51 -15.98 5.92
C SER A 66 -8.31 -16.89 5.00
N GLY A 67 -8.30 -16.62 3.68
CA GLY A 67 -9.07 -17.36 2.70
C GLY A 67 -8.42 -18.68 2.29
N MET A 68 -7.12 -18.65 1.92
CA MET A 68 -6.45 -19.86 1.41
C MET A 68 -5.86 -20.70 2.53
N ALA A 69 -5.23 -20.10 3.54
CA ALA A 69 -4.65 -20.83 4.67
C ALA A 69 -5.65 -21.09 5.81
N GLY A 70 -6.87 -20.53 5.76
CA GLY A 70 -7.91 -20.71 6.76
C GLY A 70 -7.55 -20.21 8.16
N GLN A 71 -6.63 -19.25 8.25
CA GLN A 71 -6.14 -18.72 9.51
C GLN A 71 -6.79 -17.37 9.85
N ILE A 72 -7.27 -17.21 11.07
CA ILE A 72 -7.76 -15.93 11.57
C ILE A 72 -6.57 -15.01 11.82
N ASN A 73 -6.44 -13.93 11.04
CA ASN A 73 -5.35 -12.96 11.19
C ASN A 73 -5.90 -11.55 11.42
N LEU A 74 -5.89 -11.11 12.66
CA LEU A 74 -6.24 -9.73 13.05
C LEU A 74 -5.03 -8.79 12.98
N ALA A 75 -3.80 -9.34 12.96
CA ALA A 75 -2.57 -8.56 12.97
C ALA A 75 -2.19 -7.97 11.60
N HIS A 76 -2.96 -8.20 10.54
CA HIS A 76 -2.62 -7.76 9.18
C HIS A 76 -2.33 -6.25 9.12
N GLY A 77 -3.11 -5.42 9.81
CA GLY A 77 -2.88 -3.98 9.88
C GLY A 77 -1.53 -3.58 10.47
N VAL A 78 -0.99 -4.38 11.40
CA VAL A 78 0.36 -4.12 11.97
C VAL A 78 1.45 -4.33 10.91
N PHE A 79 1.34 -5.38 10.09
CA PHE A 79 2.30 -5.61 9.00
C PHE A 79 2.24 -4.52 7.94
N VAL A 80 1.04 -4.05 7.60
CA VAL A 80 0.87 -2.87 6.72
C VAL A 80 1.51 -1.65 7.37
N GLY A 81 1.32 -1.42 8.67
CA GLY A 81 1.95 -0.35 9.43
C GLY A 81 3.48 -0.43 9.41
N ILE A 82 4.06 -1.63 9.64
CA ILE A 82 5.51 -1.85 9.55
C ILE A 82 6.03 -1.46 8.17
N GLY A 83 5.40 -1.91 7.09
CA GLY A 83 5.77 -1.54 5.74
C GLY A 83 5.69 -0.03 5.50
N THR A 84 4.63 0.62 5.95
CA THR A 84 4.41 2.07 5.81
C THR A 84 5.45 2.88 6.57
N TYR A 85 5.74 2.56 7.83
CA TYR A 85 6.77 3.27 8.59
C TYR A 85 8.17 3.01 8.07
N THR A 86 8.46 1.80 7.63
CA THR A 86 9.74 1.47 7.01
C THR A 86 9.96 2.26 5.72
N SER A 87 8.96 2.34 4.85
CA SER A 87 9.03 3.16 3.62
C SER A 87 9.23 4.64 3.96
N ALA A 88 8.54 5.15 4.98
CA ALA A 88 8.69 6.53 5.43
C ALA A 88 10.07 6.82 6.06
N VAL A 89 10.71 5.82 6.71
CA VAL A 89 12.10 5.96 7.22
C VAL A 89 13.09 5.97 6.06
N ILE A 90 12.97 5.02 5.13
CA ILE A 90 13.97 4.83 4.08
C ILE A 90 13.85 5.89 2.99
N GLY A 91 12.63 6.23 2.56
CA GLY A 91 12.38 7.20 1.50
C GLY A 91 12.03 8.61 1.98
N GLY A 92 11.83 8.81 3.30
CA GLY A 92 11.43 10.09 3.86
C GLY A 92 12.61 10.99 4.23
N VAL A 93 12.31 12.27 4.41
CA VAL A 93 13.28 13.30 4.84
C VAL A 93 13.52 13.20 6.34
N ALA A 94 14.78 13.28 6.75
CA ALA A 94 15.14 13.44 8.15
C ALA A 94 14.69 14.81 8.66
N THR A 95 14.18 14.83 9.89
CA THR A 95 13.83 16.06 10.61
C THR A 95 14.46 15.97 12.00
N SER A 96 14.47 17.07 12.75
CA SER A 96 15.04 17.10 14.12
C SER A 96 14.47 16.01 15.05
N SER A 97 13.27 15.49 14.76
CA SER A 97 12.58 14.50 15.60
C SER A 97 12.47 13.11 14.97
N VAL A 98 12.73 12.94 13.67
CA VAL A 98 12.58 11.64 12.97
C VAL A 98 13.74 11.36 12.02
N ILE A 99 14.14 10.10 11.94
CA ILE A 99 15.20 9.62 11.05
C ILE A 99 14.64 9.46 9.63
N GLY A 100 15.42 9.83 8.60
CA GLY A 100 15.09 9.63 7.18
C GLY A 100 16.36 9.47 6.35
N PHE A 101 16.32 8.62 5.32
CA PHE A 101 17.46 8.34 4.45
C PHE A 101 17.30 8.92 3.05
N GLU A 102 16.14 9.42 2.69
CA GLU A 102 15.81 10.02 1.37
C GLU A 102 16.20 9.16 0.16
N LEU A 103 16.16 7.83 0.30
CA LEU A 103 16.49 6.93 -0.78
C LEU A 103 15.40 6.91 -1.87
N ASP A 104 15.79 6.54 -3.09
CA ASP A 104 14.89 6.44 -4.24
C ASP A 104 13.82 5.35 -4.06
N MET A 105 12.68 5.55 -4.73
CA MET A 105 11.53 4.66 -4.69
C MET A 105 11.89 3.21 -5.07
N ILE A 106 12.80 3.02 -6.00
CA ILE A 106 13.28 1.69 -6.43
C ILE A 106 13.88 0.91 -5.25
N ILE A 107 14.46 1.60 -4.28
CA ILE A 107 15.12 1.00 -3.11
C ILE A 107 14.15 0.87 -1.96
N TRP A 108 13.45 1.96 -1.57
CA TRP A 108 12.63 1.92 -0.36
C TRP A 108 11.38 1.05 -0.52
N LEU A 109 10.83 0.92 -1.74
CA LEU A 109 9.62 0.13 -1.97
C LEU A 109 9.87 -1.38 -1.76
N PRO A 110 10.86 -2.04 -2.42
CA PRO A 110 11.13 -3.45 -2.13
C PRO A 110 11.67 -3.68 -0.73
N LEU A 111 12.47 -2.77 -0.20
CA LEU A 111 13.06 -2.92 1.13
C LEU A 111 12.01 -2.85 2.24
N SER A 112 11.00 -2.00 2.12
CA SER A 112 9.86 -1.97 3.05
C SER A 112 9.07 -3.28 3.05
N GLY A 113 8.87 -3.87 1.87
CA GLY A 113 8.24 -5.18 1.73
C GLY A 113 9.06 -6.30 2.35
N ILE A 114 10.38 -6.31 2.13
CA ILE A 114 11.29 -7.30 2.71
C ILE A 114 11.29 -7.21 4.24
N ILE A 115 11.35 -6.01 4.83
CA ILE A 115 11.35 -5.83 6.28
C ILE A 115 10.03 -6.30 6.89
N ALA A 116 8.89 -5.97 6.27
CA ALA A 116 7.60 -6.47 6.71
C ALA A 116 7.50 -8.00 6.62
N ALA A 117 8.06 -8.59 5.56
CA ALA A 117 8.12 -10.04 5.37
C ALA A 117 9.02 -10.71 6.43
N LEU A 118 10.18 -10.15 6.75
CA LEU A 118 11.08 -10.68 7.79
C LEU A 118 10.39 -10.70 9.17
N VAL A 119 9.69 -9.63 9.53
CA VAL A 119 8.89 -9.61 10.78
C VAL A 119 7.81 -10.69 10.73
N GLY A 120 7.16 -10.88 9.59
CA GLY A 120 6.19 -11.97 9.38
C GLY A 120 6.80 -13.35 9.57
N ILE A 121 8.00 -13.59 9.05
CA ILE A 121 8.73 -14.87 9.22
C ILE A 121 9.07 -15.10 10.70
N ILE A 122 9.49 -14.08 11.44
CA ILE A 122 9.79 -14.19 12.88
C ILE A 122 8.54 -14.58 13.68
N ILE A 123 7.38 -14.04 13.32
CA ILE A 123 6.11 -14.30 14.01
C ILE A 123 5.46 -15.62 13.55
N SER A 124 5.75 -16.08 12.34
CA SER A 124 5.17 -17.26 11.71
C SER A 124 5.22 -18.55 12.56
N PRO A 125 6.32 -18.89 13.26
CA PRO A 125 6.38 -20.11 14.08
C PRO A 125 5.34 -20.15 15.21
N VAL A 126 4.98 -18.96 15.73
CA VAL A 126 3.94 -18.84 16.77
C VAL A 126 2.57 -19.09 16.15
N SER A 127 2.30 -18.49 15.00
CA SER A 127 1.04 -18.66 14.28
C SER A 127 0.83 -20.09 13.79
N ALA A 128 1.89 -20.77 13.35
CA ALA A 128 1.81 -22.13 12.81
C ALA A 128 1.43 -23.18 13.87
N ARG A 129 1.70 -22.91 15.15
CA ARG A 129 1.39 -23.82 16.26
C ARG A 129 -0.01 -23.65 16.83
N LEU A 130 -0.68 -22.55 16.50
CA LEU A 130 -1.98 -22.18 17.06
C LEU A 130 -3.07 -22.35 16.00
N LYS A 131 -4.27 -22.71 16.43
CA LYS A 131 -5.43 -22.90 15.55
C LYS A 131 -6.67 -22.25 16.14
N GLY A 132 -7.59 -21.86 15.26
CA GLY A 132 -8.90 -21.34 15.65
C GLY A 132 -8.81 -20.08 16.51
N LEU A 133 -9.58 -20.06 17.59
CA LEU A 133 -9.73 -18.89 18.48
C LEU A 133 -8.39 -18.47 19.14
N ASN A 134 -7.54 -19.44 19.51
CA ASN A 134 -6.26 -19.14 20.15
C ASN A 134 -5.33 -18.34 19.20
N LEU A 135 -5.37 -18.61 17.91
CA LEU A 135 -4.63 -17.85 16.91
C LEU A 135 -5.20 -16.42 16.81
N GLY A 136 -6.54 -16.27 16.85
CA GLY A 136 -7.19 -14.96 16.86
C GLY A 136 -6.76 -14.10 18.04
N LEU A 137 -6.70 -14.68 19.24
CA LEU A 137 -6.25 -13.97 20.45
C LEU A 137 -4.79 -13.52 20.38
N VAL A 138 -3.90 -14.38 19.86
CA VAL A 138 -2.49 -14.02 19.68
C VAL A 138 -2.30 -12.93 18.62
N THR A 139 -3.01 -13.01 17.49
CA THR A 139 -2.95 -11.95 16.47
C THR A 139 -3.53 -10.64 17.01
N LEU A 140 -4.55 -10.66 17.87
CA LEU A 140 -5.04 -9.48 18.55
C LEU A 140 -3.99 -8.90 19.52
N ALA A 141 -3.27 -9.73 20.27
CA ALA A 141 -2.17 -9.27 21.13
C ALA A 141 -1.08 -8.57 20.31
N ILE A 142 -0.76 -9.10 19.12
CA ILE A 142 0.20 -8.47 18.20
C ILE A 142 -0.30 -7.07 17.77
N VAL A 143 -1.62 -6.87 17.58
CA VAL A 143 -2.18 -5.53 17.27
C VAL A 143 -1.89 -4.54 18.41
N PHE A 144 -2.12 -4.93 19.65
CA PHE A 144 -1.86 -4.06 20.81
C PHE A 144 -0.37 -3.75 20.95
N ILE A 145 0.49 -4.77 20.83
CA ILE A 145 1.95 -4.60 20.86
C ILE A 145 2.40 -3.68 19.73
N GLY A 146 1.97 -3.91 18.49
CA GLY A 146 2.31 -3.09 17.34
C GLY A 146 1.85 -1.63 17.50
N SER A 147 0.61 -1.43 17.95
CA SER A 147 0.05 -0.11 18.26
C SER A 147 0.87 0.63 19.31
N HIS A 148 1.28 -0.08 20.37
CA HIS A 148 2.15 0.46 21.41
C HIS A 148 3.53 0.87 20.86
N PHE A 149 4.16 0.02 20.03
CA PHE A 149 5.43 0.35 19.36
C PHE A 149 5.30 1.58 18.48
N PHE A 150 4.27 1.64 17.63
CA PHE A 150 4.07 2.78 16.72
C PHE A 150 3.81 4.09 17.48
N SER A 151 3.18 4.05 18.65
CA SER A 151 2.92 5.23 19.46
C SER A 151 4.17 5.71 20.21
N ASN A 152 5.07 4.81 20.62
CA ASN A 152 6.19 5.12 21.50
C ASN A 152 7.53 5.34 20.75
N LEU A 153 7.73 4.75 19.58
CA LEU A 153 8.95 4.92 18.77
C LEU A 153 8.96 6.26 18.02
N LYS A 154 8.98 7.37 18.77
CA LYS A 154 8.86 8.74 18.24
C LYS A 154 9.88 9.06 17.14
N PHE A 155 11.10 8.54 17.24
CA PHE A 155 12.16 8.75 16.25
C PHE A 155 11.90 8.04 14.90
N ILE A 156 11.03 7.00 14.87
CA ILE A 156 10.62 6.30 13.65
C ILE A 156 9.28 6.83 13.13
N THR A 157 8.30 6.96 14.02
CA THR A 157 6.91 7.23 13.65
C THR A 157 6.51 8.70 13.72
N GLY A 158 7.29 9.53 14.40
CA GLY A 158 6.92 10.90 14.75
C GLY A 158 6.06 10.99 16.02
N GLY A 159 5.68 9.87 16.63
CA GLY A 159 4.87 9.79 17.84
C GLY A 159 3.37 9.92 17.62
N ALA A 160 2.59 9.65 18.68
CA ALA A 160 1.14 9.75 18.66
C ALA A 160 0.71 11.22 18.46
N GLY A 161 -0.01 11.48 17.40
CA GLY A 161 -0.62 12.79 17.11
C GLY A 161 0.11 13.68 16.11
N LEU A 162 1.43 13.59 15.96
CA LEU A 162 2.18 14.38 14.99
C LEU A 162 2.33 13.67 13.65
N GLY A 163 2.46 12.34 13.70
CA GLY A 163 2.66 11.53 12.50
C GLY A 163 4.00 11.81 11.83
N ARG A 164 4.18 11.25 10.65
CA ARG A 164 5.38 11.39 9.84
C ARG A 164 4.99 11.65 8.39
N LYS A 165 5.75 12.49 7.69
CA LYS A 165 5.58 12.66 6.23
C LYS A 165 5.90 11.35 5.51
N ALA A 166 5.12 11.06 4.46
CA ALA A 166 5.35 9.91 3.59
C ALA A 166 6.72 10.01 2.88
N ALA A 167 7.18 8.88 2.36
CA ALA A 167 8.38 8.84 1.52
C ALA A 167 8.19 9.73 0.29
N LYS A 168 9.26 10.43 -0.12
CA LYS A 168 9.27 11.18 -1.38
C LYS A 168 9.25 10.22 -2.56
N LEU A 169 8.45 10.56 -3.56
CA LEU A 169 8.39 9.83 -4.82
C LEU A 169 9.53 10.29 -5.74
N LYS A 170 10.75 9.79 -5.50
CA LYS A 170 11.89 9.97 -6.39
C LYS A 170 12.11 8.70 -7.19
N PHE A 171 12.20 8.83 -8.49
CA PHE A 171 12.47 7.72 -9.40
C PHE A 171 13.70 8.05 -10.24
N LEU A 172 14.80 7.31 -10.08
CA LEU A 172 16.09 7.55 -10.76
C LEU A 172 16.57 9.02 -10.66
N GLY A 173 16.41 9.65 -9.51
CA GLY A 173 16.80 11.04 -9.30
C GLY A 173 15.79 12.08 -9.82
N ILE A 174 14.70 11.67 -10.47
CA ILE A 174 13.62 12.55 -10.92
C ILE A 174 12.59 12.68 -9.80
N ASP A 175 12.38 13.89 -9.29
CA ASP A 175 11.35 14.16 -8.29
C ASP A 175 9.96 14.13 -8.95
N LEU A 176 9.23 13.03 -8.77
CA LEU A 176 7.83 12.89 -9.21
C LEU A 176 6.87 13.74 -8.35
N ASP A 177 7.33 14.20 -7.18
CA ASP A 177 6.57 15.03 -6.25
C ASP A 177 6.49 16.51 -6.68
N SER A 178 7.41 16.96 -7.56
CA SER A 178 7.45 18.32 -8.11
C SER A 178 6.60 18.53 -9.38
N GLY A 179 5.84 17.50 -9.78
CA GLY A 179 5.06 17.50 -11.01
C GLY A 179 5.92 17.10 -12.24
N LEU A 180 5.47 16.07 -12.96
CA LEU A 180 6.04 15.72 -14.25
C LEU A 180 5.66 16.82 -15.27
N SER A 181 6.58 17.72 -15.55
CA SER A 181 6.46 18.63 -16.70
C SER A 181 6.78 17.87 -17.99
N ILE A 182 5.83 17.08 -18.48
CA ILE A 182 5.92 16.46 -19.80
C ILE A 182 5.19 17.37 -20.75
N GLY A 183 5.95 18.23 -21.46
CA GLY A 183 5.37 19.20 -22.39
C GLY A 183 4.56 20.29 -21.68
N SER A 184 3.77 21.04 -22.37
CA SER A 184 2.98 22.19 -21.89
C SER A 184 1.81 21.87 -20.92
N MET A 185 1.70 20.64 -20.43
CA MET A 185 0.77 20.26 -19.35
C MET A 185 1.53 20.15 -18.05
N ILE A 186 1.58 21.23 -17.31
CA ILE A 186 1.96 21.24 -15.90
C ILE A 186 0.79 20.60 -15.16
N LEU A 187 0.96 19.33 -14.72
CA LEU A 187 0.11 18.77 -13.67
C LEU A 187 0.53 19.44 -12.37
N GLU A 188 0.03 20.64 -12.17
CA GLU A 188 0.42 21.51 -11.07
C GLU A 188 -0.18 20.99 -9.76
N LYS A 189 0.68 20.74 -8.79
CA LYS A 189 0.37 20.42 -7.39
C LYS A 189 -0.38 21.57 -6.68
N ASN A 190 -0.74 22.63 -7.38
CA ASN A 190 -1.25 23.86 -6.80
C ASN A 190 -2.69 23.78 -6.30
N ASP A 191 -3.43 22.74 -6.63
CA ASP A 191 -4.80 22.60 -6.10
C ASP A 191 -4.85 22.10 -4.65
N LEU A 192 -3.72 21.66 -4.07
CA LEU A 192 -3.65 21.35 -2.63
C LEU A 192 -3.44 22.61 -1.76
N SER A 193 -3.13 23.75 -2.35
CA SER A 193 -2.98 25.02 -1.62
C SER A 193 -4.31 25.71 -1.30
N LEU A 194 -5.43 25.25 -1.83
CA LEU A 194 -6.77 25.76 -1.51
C LEU A 194 -7.27 25.37 -0.12
N ILE A 195 -6.51 24.58 0.66
CA ILE A 195 -6.74 24.42 2.10
C ILE A 195 -5.98 25.47 2.92
N HIS A 196 -5.38 26.46 2.29
CA HIS A 196 -5.02 27.70 2.97
C HIS A 196 -6.30 28.55 3.12
N ILE A 197 -7.13 28.11 4.06
CA ILE A 197 -8.19 28.95 4.61
C ILE A 197 -7.50 30.20 5.11
N SER A 198 -7.77 31.30 4.41
CA SER A 198 -7.41 32.64 4.79
C SER A 198 -7.55 32.83 6.30
N GLU A 199 -6.43 32.98 7.02
CA GLU A 199 -6.46 33.57 8.35
C GLU A 199 -7.16 34.93 8.23
N PRO A 200 -8.22 35.17 9.02
CA PRO A 200 -8.79 36.51 9.06
C PRO A 200 -7.74 37.42 9.69
N THR A 201 -7.20 38.33 8.88
CA THR A 201 -6.40 39.47 9.35
C THR A 201 -7.21 40.19 10.43
N ARG A 202 -6.92 39.98 11.70
CA ARG A 202 -7.32 40.87 12.78
C ARG A 202 -6.52 42.15 12.63
N ARG A 203 -7.23 43.20 12.30
CA ARG A 203 -6.86 44.55 12.72
C ARG A 203 -7.30 44.76 14.16
#